data_9675439f1981e86ca6ecd15548f3ccf9
#
_entry.id   9675439f1981e86ca6ecd15548f3ccf9
#
_cell.length_a   1.000
_cell.length_b   1.000
_cell.length_c   1.000
_cell.angle_alpha   90.00
_cell.angle_beta   90.00
_cell.angle_gamma   90.00
#
_symmetry.space_group_name_H-M   'P 1'
#
loop_
_entity.id
_entity.type
_entity.pdbx_description
1 polymer ?
#
loop_
_entity_poly.entity_id
_entity_poly.type
_entity_poly.pdbx_seq_one_letter_code
_entity_poly.pdbx_strand_id
1 'polypeptide(L)'
;MPRVKRGVTARARHKKILVLAKGFRGRRKNVFRIAKEAVMRAGQYAYRDRRNKKREFRALWITRINAGAREAGVTYSQFMAGLKKAGIEVDRKVLADLAVFDKPAFGKFVEQAKASLGA
;
A
#
# COMPACT_ATOMS: atom_id res chain seq x y z
N MET A 1 -54.62 18.60 -0.81
CA MET A 1 -53.33 18.44 -0.15
C MET A 1 -52.30 17.79 -1.07
N PRO A 2 -51.24 18.47 -1.37
CA PRO A 2 -50.20 17.86 -2.21
C PRO A 2 -49.49 16.71 -1.48
N ARG A 3 -49.30 15.62 -2.20
CA ARG A 3 -48.56 14.47 -1.70
C ARG A 3 -47.14 14.49 -2.19
N VAL A 4 -46.20 14.40 -1.27
CA VAL A 4 -44.80 14.25 -1.63
C VAL A 4 -44.48 12.77 -1.63
N LYS A 5 -44.32 12.18 -2.82
CA LYS A 5 -44.04 10.76 -2.94
C LYS A 5 -42.57 10.43 -2.86
N ARG A 6 -41.69 11.29 -3.37
CA ARG A 6 -40.27 10.99 -3.50
C ARG A 6 -39.34 11.96 -2.76
N GLY A 7 -39.89 12.88 -2.02
CA GLY A 7 -39.10 13.85 -1.28
C GLY A 7 -38.22 13.21 -0.24
N VAL A 8 -38.75 12.28 0.52
CA VAL A 8 -37.98 11.57 1.57
C VAL A 8 -36.90 10.68 0.96
N THR A 9 -37.24 9.94 -0.09
CA THR A 9 -36.28 9.02 -0.73
C THR A 9 -35.15 9.79 -1.40
N ALA A 10 -35.46 10.89 -2.09
CA ALA A 10 -34.46 11.72 -2.74
C ALA A 10 -33.49 12.33 -1.70
N ARG A 11 -34.05 12.84 -0.61
CA ARG A 11 -33.26 13.43 0.47
C ARG A 11 -32.34 12.40 1.10
N ALA A 12 -32.81 11.18 1.30
CA ALA A 12 -32.01 10.09 1.85
C ALA A 12 -30.84 9.75 0.95
N ARG A 13 -31.05 9.72 -0.36
CA ARG A 13 -29.98 9.48 -1.34
C ARG A 13 -28.94 10.58 -1.32
N HIS A 14 -29.38 11.84 -1.28
CA HIS A 14 -28.48 12.99 -1.22
C HIS A 14 -27.66 12.97 0.06
N LYS A 15 -28.32 12.68 1.18
CA LYS A 15 -27.66 12.62 2.48
C LYS A 15 -26.60 11.52 2.54
N LYS A 16 -26.86 10.38 1.91
CA LYS A 16 -25.92 9.28 1.83
C LYS A 16 -24.62 9.71 1.17
N ILE A 17 -24.73 10.43 0.04
CA ILE A 17 -23.56 10.96 -0.67
C ILE A 17 -22.84 12.00 0.19
N LEU A 18 -23.58 12.91 0.82
CA LEU A 18 -22.99 13.96 1.65
C LEU A 18 -22.24 13.42 2.87
N VAL A 19 -22.72 12.30 3.44
CA VAL A 19 -22.02 11.63 4.53
C VAL A 19 -20.64 11.13 4.07
N LEU A 20 -20.59 10.57 2.85
CA LEU A 20 -19.33 10.12 2.26
C LEU A 20 -18.39 11.28 1.94
N ALA A 21 -18.94 12.47 1.70
CA ALA A 21 -18.15 13.67 1.38
C ALA A 21 -17.71 14.47 2.60
N LYS A 22 -18.02 13.99 3.80
CA LYS A 22 -17.64 14.66 5.04
C LYS A 22 -16.13 14.92 5.09
N GLY A 23 -15.76 16.13 5.46
CA GLY A 23 -14.35 16.51 5.54
C GLY A 23 -13.74 17.00 4.24
N PHE A 24 -14.49 16.97 3.14
CA PHE A 24 -13.99 17.48 1.87
C PHE A 24 -13.92 19.01 1.89
N ARG A 25 -13.04 19.55 1.08
CA ARG A 25 -12.78 20.99 1.07
C ARG A 25 -13.90 21.77 0.43
N GLY A 26 -14.19 22.92 0.99
CA GLY A 26 -15.11 23.90 0.45
C GLY A 26 -16.51 23.33 0.32
N ARG A 27 -17.18 23.63 -0.75
CA ARG A 27 -18.55 23.21 -0.99
C ARG A 27 -18.68 21.75 -1.41
N ARG A 28 -17.58 21.06 -1.62
CA ARG A 28 -17.58 19.63 -1.94
C ARG A 28 -18.14 18.79 -0.80
N LYS A 29 -18.12 19.30 0.41
CA LYS A 29 -18.64 18.58 1.58
C LYS A 29 -20.13 18.78 1.80
N ASN A 30 -20.74 19.84 1.25
CA ASN A 30 -22.13 20.18 1.58
C ASN A 30 -23.04 20.50 0.40
N VAL A 31 -22.52 20.68 -0.81
CA VAL A 31 -23.33 20.90 -2.00
C VAL A 31 -23.44 19.58 -2.78
N PHE A 32 -24.64 19.04 -2.91
CA PHE A 32 -24.83 17.70 -3.45
C PHE A 32 -24.19 17.49 -4.82
N ARG A 33 -24.42 18.41 -5.76
CA ARG A 33 -23.88 18.27 -7.13
C ARG A 33 -22.37 18.10 -7.12
N ILE A 34 -21.70 18.99 -6.42
CA ILE A 34 -20.23 18.97 -6.34
C ILE A 34 -19.75 17.79 -5.47
N ALA A 35 -20.48 17.50 -4.38
CA ALA A 35 -20.15 16.39 -3.50
C ALA A 35 -20.25 15.05 -4.23
N LYS A 36 -21.25 14.88 -5.08
CA LYS A 36 -21.42 13.65 -5.87
C LYS A 36 -20.21 13.41 -6.77
N GLU A 37 -19.78 14.45 -7.50
CA GLU A 37 -18.60 14.35 -8.35
C GLU A 37 -17.34 14.06 -7.54
N ALA A 38 -17.19 14.72 -6.40
CA ALA A 38 -16.03 14.52 -5.53
C ALA A 38 -15.99 13.10 -4.98
N VAL A 39 -17.13 12.56 -4.57
CA VAL A 39 -17.23 11.17 -4.07
C VAL A 39 -16.92 10.16 -5.17
N MET A 40 -17.38 10.41 -6.39
CA MET A 40 -17.07 9.55 -7.54
C MET A 40 -15.57 9.53 -7.80
N ARG A 41 -14.92 10.68 -7.77
CA ARG A 41 -13.46 10.78 -7.92
C ARG A 41 -12.73 10.09 -6.78
N ALA A 42 -13.20 10.29 -5.54
CA ALA A 42 -12.63 9.63 -4.37
C ALA A 42 -12.68 8.11 -4.52
N GLY A 43 -13.80 7.58 -5.03
CA GLY A 43 -13.97 6.16 -5.30
C GLY A 43 -13.01 5.66 -6.36
N GLN A 44 -12.84 6.42 -7.44
CA GLN A 44 -11.89 6.08 -8.51
C GLN A 44 -10.45 6.06 -7.99
N TYR A 45 -10.09 7.06 -7.20
CA TYR A 45 -8.75 7.14 -6.61
C TYR A 45 -8.52 6.01 -5.63
N ALA A 46 -9.54 5.66 -4.81
CA ALA A 46 -9.43 4.55 -3.88
C ALA A 46 -9.19 3.23 -4.61
N TYR A 47 -9.91 2.98 -5.70
CA TYR A 47 -9.73 1.79 -6.53
C TYR A 47 -8.31 1.73 -7.11
N ARG A 48 -7.90 2.82 -7.74
CA ARG A 48 -6.57 2.93 -8.34
C ARG A 48 -5.47 2.75 -7.30
N ASP A 49 -5.61 3.44 -6.17
CA ASP A 49 -4.55 3.52 -5.18
C ASP A 49 -4.44 2.26 -4.32
N ARG A 50 -5.51 1.46 -4.19
CA ARG A 50 -5.41 0.14 -3.57
C ARG A 50 -4.45 -0.75 -4.36
N ARG A 51 -4.43 -0.62 -5.67
CA ARG A 51 -3.49 -1.34 -6.54
C ARG A 51 -2.10 -0.75 -6.49
N ASN A 52 -2.01 0.57 -6.53
CA ASN A 52 -0.73 1.28 -6.43
C ASN A 52 -0.07 1.05 -5.08
N LYS A 53 -0.86 0.94 -4.01
CA LYS A 53 -0.36 0.67 -2.67
C LYS A 53 0.51 -0.59 -2.63
N LYS A 54 0.06 -1.63 -3.28
CA LYS A 54 0.82 -2.90 -3.35
C LYS A 54 2.17 -2.70 -4.02
N ARG A 55 2.19 -1.97 -5.13
CA ARG A 55 3.42 -1.68 -5.88
C ARG A 55 4.36 -0.80 -5.08
N GLU A 56 3.83 0.22 -4.43
CA GLU A 56 4.61 1.17 -3.65
C GLU A 56 5.24 0.50 -2.44
N PHE A 57 4.49 -0.35 -1.73
CA PHE A 57 5.04 -1.08 -0.60
C PHE A 57 6.10 -2.07 -1.05
N ARG A 58 5.89 -2.75 -2.17
CA ARG A 58 6.91 -3.65 -2.71
C ARG A 58 8.20 -2.90 -3.04
N ALA A 59 8.08 -1.72 -3.66
CA ALA A 59 9.24 -0.87 -3.95
C ALA A 59 9.96 -0.45 -2.67
N LEU A 60 9.20 -0.11 -1.63
CA LEU A 60 9.76 0.25 -0.33
C LEU A 60 10.50 -0.93 0.29
N TRP A 61 9.92 -2.11 0.26
CA TRP A 61 10.57 -3.33 0.79
C TRP A 61 11.87 -3.61 0.08
N ILE A 62 11.86 -3.50 -1.25
CA ILE A 62 13.07 -3.71 -2.07
C ILE A 62 14.14 -2.69 -1.68
N THR A 63 13.78 -1.43 -1.49
CA THR A 63 14.71 -0.38 -1.09
C THR A 63 15.34 -0.68 0.26
N ARG A 64 14.54 -1.11 1.24
CA ARG A 64 15.03 -1.44 2.57
C ARG A 64 15.92 -2.67 2.57
N ILE A 65 15.52 -3.70 1.84
CA ILE A 65 16.33 -4.92 1.71
C ILE A 65 17.67 -4.59 1.05
N ASN A 66 17.63 -3.78 -0.01
CA ASN A 66 18.84 -3.37 -0.73
C ASN A 66 19.79 -2.60 0.19
N ALA A 67 19.25 -1.67 0.99
CA ALA A 67 20.06 -0.91 1.93
C ALA A 67 20.72 -1.83 2.96
N GLY A 68 19.98 -2.76 3.52
CA GLY A 68 20.51 -3.74 4.47
C GLY A 68 21.54 -4.66 3.86
N ALA A 69 21.30 -5.12 2.63
CA ALA A 69 22.21 -6.00 1.93
C ALA A 69 23.52 -5.28 1.60
N ARG A 70 23.48 -4.03 1.17
CA ARG A 70 24.66 -3.24 0.87
C ARG A 70 25.49 -2.94 2.12
N GLU A 71 24.81 -2.75 3.25
CA GLU A 71 25.46 -2.59 4.54
C GLU A 71 26.30 -3.83 4.89
N ALA A 72 25.82 -5.00 4.47
CA ALA A 72 26.50 -6.27 4.67
C ALA A 72 27.46 -6.65 3.52
N GLY A 73 27.60 -5.79 2.52
CA GLY A 73 28.55 -5.97 1.43
C GLY A 73 28.04 -6.71 0.20
N VAL A 74 26.72 -6.88 0.06
CA VAL A 74 26.12 -7.51 -1.12
C VAL A 74 25.08 -6.60 -1.75
N THR A 75 24.77 -6.83 -3.03
CA THR A 75 23.72 -6.11 -3.72
C THR A 75 22.38 -6.83 -3.50
N TYR A 76 21.27 -6.12 -3.76
CA TYR A 76 19.95 -6.72 -3.67
C TYR A 76 19.81 -7.94 -4.56
N SER A 77 20.28 -7.84 -5.80
CA SER A 77 20.20 -8.94 -6.78
C SER A 77 20.95 -10.18 -6.29
N GLN A 78 22.17 -9.97 -5.78
CA GLN A 78 22.98 -11.05 -5.23
C GLN A 78 22.31 -11.71 -4.03
N PHE A 79 21.76 -10.88 -3.13
CA PHE A 79 21.07 -11.37 -1.93
C PHE A 79 19.87 -12.22 -2.30
N MET A 80 19.00 -11.73 -3.18
CA MET A 80 17.80 -12.46 -3.58
C MET A 80 18.14 -13.72 -4.36
N ALA A 81 19.13 -13.66 -5.24
CA ALA A 81 19.58 -14.84 -5.98
C ALA A 81 20.16 -15.89 -5.02
N GLY A 82 20.92 -15.45 -4.01
CA GLY A 82 21.48 -16.34 -3.02
C GLY A 82 20.43 -17.03 -2.17
N LEU A 83 19.40 -16.31 -1.74
CA LEU A 83 18.31 -16.88 -0.98
C LEU A 83 17.55 -17.92 -1.80
N LYS A 84 17.30 -17.61 -3.06
CA LYS A 84 16.61 -18.51 -3.96
C LYS A 84 17.42 -19.79 -4.19
N LYS A 85 18.71 -19.66 -4.38
CA LYS A 85 19.62 -20.76 -4.57
C LYS A 85 19.72 -21.64 -3.32
N ALA A 86 19.64 -21.04 -2.15
CA ALA A 86 19.65 -21.76 -0.86
C ALA A 86 18.30 -22.42 -0.53
N GLY A 87 17.27 -22.17 -1.35
CA GLY A 87 15.94 -22.72 -1.12
C GLY A 87 15.16 -22.05 -0.01
N ILE A 88 15.53 -20.85 0.36
CA ILE A 88 14.87 -20.08 1.42
C ILE A 88 13.69 -19.29 0.82
N GLU A 89 12.50 -19.57 1.32
CA GLU A 89 11.27 -18.88 0.89
C GLU A 89 10.78 -17.95 1.99
N VAL A 90 11.22 -16.68 1.89
CA VAL A 90 10.77 -15.62 2.80
C VAL A 90 10.36 -14.44 1.94
N ASP A 91 9.19 -13.86 2.23
CA ASP A 91 8.71 -12.75 1.43
C ASP A 91 9.47 -11.45 1.72
N ARG A 92 9.33 -10.50 0.80
CA ARG A 92 10.07 -9.24 0.86
C ARG A 92 9.63 -8.37 2.04
N LYS A 93 8.37 -8.46 2.43
CA LYS A 93 7.84 -7.72 3.56
C LYS A 93 8.57 -8.10 4.86
N VAL A 94 8.72 -9.40 5.10
CA VAL A 94 9.41 -9.92 6.29
C VAL A 94 10.88 -9.55 6.25
N LEU A 95 11.53 -9.70 5.10
CA LEU A 95 12.94 -9.37 4.96
C LEU A 95 13.21 -7.88 5.20
N ALA A 96 12.33 -7.01 4.68
CA ALA A 96 12.46 -5.57 4.88
C ALA A 96 12.29 -5.21 6.35
N ASP A 97 11.36 -5.85 7.03
CA ASP A 97 11.12 -5.64 8.46
C ASP A 97 12.35 -6.04 9.28
N LEU A 98 12.92 -7.19 8.99
CA LEU A 98 14.15 -7.65 9.67
C LEU A 98 15.32 -6.73 9.40
N ALA A 99 15.45 -6.23 8.17
CA ALA A 99 16.55 -5.33 7.80
C ALA A 99 16.53 -4.03 8.60
N VAL A 100 15.35 -3.56 8.99
CA VAL A 100 15.20 -2.31 9.76
C VAL A 100 15.23 -2.56 11.26
N PHE A 101 14.47 -3.55 11.73
CA PHE A 101 14.22 -3.73 13.15
C PHE A 101 15.02 -4.85 13.81
N ASP A 102 15.53 -5.80 13.03
CA ASP A 102 16.28 -6.94 13.58
C ASP A 102 17.45 -7.25 12.64
N LYS A 103 18.45 -6.39 12.67
CA LYS A 103 19.65 -6.52 11.82
C LYS A 103 20.40 -7.85 12.04
N PRO A 104 20.57 -8.36 13.26
CA PRO A 104 21.22 -9.65 13.44
C PRO A 104 20.52 -10.80 12.72
N ALA A 105 19.19 -10.86 12.77
CA ALA A 105 18.43 -11.88 12.05
C ALA A 105 18.56 -11.73 10.55
N PHE A 106 18.53 -10.49 10.05
CA PHE A 106 18.75 -10.19 8.64
C PHE A 106 20.15 -10.62 8.20
N GLY A 107 21.15 -10.38 9.06
CA GLY A 107 22.51 -10.78 8.81
C GLY A 107 22.68 -12.26 8.60
N LYS A 108 21.91 -13.08 9.32
CA LYS A 108 21.92 -14.54 9.15
C LYS A 108 21.46 -14.94 7.74
N PHE A 109 20.41 -14.28 7.25
CA PHE A 109 19.96 -14.50 5.87
C PHE A 109 21.01 -14.09 4.85
N VAL A 110 21.70 -12.99 5.10
CA VAL A 110 22.78 -12.53 4.23
C VAL A 110 23.92 -13.55 4.19
N GLU A 111 24.29 -14.09 5.33
CA GLU A 111 25.33 -15.11 5.41
C GLU A 111 24.97 -16.36 4.64
N GLN A 112 23.73 -16.82 4.78
CA GLN A 112 23.23 -17.98 4.04
C GLN A 112 23.22 -17.71 2.53
N ALA A 113 22.82 -16.50 2.13
CA ALA A 113 22.82 -16.10 0.71
C ALA A 113 24.26 -16.08 0.15
N LYS A 114 25.21 -15.51 0.89
CA LYS A 114 26.62 -15.47 0.50
C LYS A 114 27.20 -16.87 0.38
N ALA A 115 26.92 -17.73 1.33
CA ALA A 115 27.39 -19.12 1.32
C ALA A 115 26.87 -19.86 0.09
N SER A 116 25.62 -19.64 -0.25
CA SER A 116 24.99 -20.25 -1.44
C SER A 116 25.62 -19.76 -2.74
N LEU A 117 25.93 -18.47 -2.83
CA LEU A 117 26.56 -17.89 -4.02
C LEU A 117 28.03 -18.26 -4.15
N GLY A 118 28.69 -18.44 -3.00
CA GLY A 118 30.11 -18.79 -2.98
C GLY A 118 30.39 -20.26 -3.27
N ALA A 119 29.33 -21.05 -3.29
CA ALA A 119 29.47 -22.50 -3.58
C ALA A 119 29.44 -22.82 -5.10
#